data_1fce5e3e11f6b807c7e7b9a1711ee511
#
_entry.id   1fce5e3e11f6b807c7e7b9a1711ee511
#
_cell.length_a   1.000
_cell.length_b   1.000
_cell.length_c   1.000
_cell.angle_alpha   90.00
_cell.angle_beta   90.00
_cell.angle_gamma   90.00
#
_symmetry.space_group_name_H-M   'P 1'
#
loop_
_entity.id
_entity.type
_entity.pdbx_description
1 polymer ?
#
loop_
_entity_poly.entity_id
_entity_poly.type
_entity_poly.pdbx_seq_one_letter_code
_entity_poly.pdbx_strand_id
1 'polypeptide(L)'
;DAPCSGTGTLARNPEIKWRLTVQEIERFPPLQKGILANSLALLKPGGRLVYATCSLEREENEDVVAGLPVRSTLHRLPGRDPGDGFFAAVIEP
;
A
#
# COMPACT_ATOMS: atom_id res chain seq x y z
N ASP A 1 0.65 5.55 -5.80
CA ASP A 1 0.83 5.90 -4.39
C ASP A 1 -0.54 6.08 -3.75
N ALA A 2 -1.01 5.04 -3.08
CA ALA A 2 -2.37 4.99 -2.56
C ALA A 2 -2.50 5.68 -1.20
N PRO A 3 -3.66 6.30 -0.92
CA PRO A 3 -3.95 6.77 0.44
C PRO A 3 -3.92 5.59 1.40
N CYS A 4 -3.29 5.76 2.56
CA CYS A 4 -3.09 4.67 3.52
C CYS A 4 -2.99 5.20 4.95
N SER A 5 -2.91 4.27 5.91
CA SER A 5 -2.77 4.62 7.33
C SER A 5 -1.46 5.34 7.66
N GLY A 6 -0.41 5.12 6.85
CA GLY A 6 0.87 5.75 7.05
C GLY A 6 1.69 5.17 8.19
N THR A 7 1.37 3.97 8.67
CA THR A 7 2.05 3.38 9.83
C THR A 7 3.56 3.20 9.63
N GLY A 8 4.01 3.11 8.38
CA GLY A 8 5.44 3.05 8.06
C GLY A 8 6.20 4.35 8.32
N THR A 9 5.49 5.44 8.60
CA THR A 9 6.08 6.76 8.83
C THR A 9 6.05 7.19 10.31
N LEU A 10 5.77 6.25 11.24
CA LEU A 10 5.61 6.58 12.65
C LEU A 10 6.82 7.27 13.26
N ALA A 11 8.03 6.93 12.81
CA ALA A 11 9.25 7.57 13.30
C ALA A 11 9.31 9.06 12.96
N ARG A 12 8.78 9.46 11.79
CA ARG A 12 8.72 10.85 11.33
C ARG A 12 7.45 11.56 11.78
N ASN A 13 6.36 10.82 11.89
CA ASN A 13 5.03 11.34 12.18
C ASN A 13 4.42 10.60 13.38
N PRO A 14 4.99 10.75 14.58
CA PRO A 14 4.53 10.01 15.76
C PRO A 14 3.10 10.33 16.15
N GLU A 15 2.56 11.47 15.72
CA GLU A 15 1.17 11.85 15.98
C GLU A 15 0.16 10.90 15.34
N ILE A 16 0.55 10.13 14.32
CA ILE A 16 -0.31 9.12 13.69
C ILE A 16 -0.79 8.11 14.73
N LYS A 17 0.10 7.72 15.63
CA LYS A 17 -0.21 6.78 16.72
C LYS A 17 -1.40 7.24 17.55
N TRP A 18 -1.58 8.54 17.73
CA TRP A 18 -2.64 9.12 18.55
C TRP A 18 -3.94 9.35 17.77
N ARG A 19 -3.86 9.44 16.43
CA ARG A 19 -5.03 9.70 15.59
C ARG A 19 -5.69 8.46 15.05
N LEU A 20 -4.90 7.39 14.81
CA LEU A 20 -5.42 6.19 14.18
C LEU A 20 -6.23 5.35 15.18
N THR A 21 -7.44 5.00 14.75
CA THR A 21 -8.26 3.98 15.40
C THR A 21 -8.29 2.74 14.52
N VAL A 22 -8.69 1.60 15.10
CA VAL A 22 -8.88 0.36 14.33
C VAL A 22 -9.86 0.59 13.19
N GLN A 23 -10.93 1.34 13.45
CA GLN A 23 -11.94 1.65 12.45
C GLN A 23 -11.36 2.45 11.27
N GLU A 24 -10.48 3.40 11.54
CA GLU A 24 -9.85 4.18 10.48
C GLU A 24 -8.91 3.32 9.63
N ILE A 25 -8.13 2.43 10.27
CA ILE A 25 -7.26 1.52 9.56
C ILE A 25 -8.09 0.58 8.65
N GLU A 26 -9.20 0.06 9.16
CA GLU A 26 -10.07 -0.84 8.41
C GLU A 26 -10.75 -0.18 7.21
N ARG A 27 -10.83 1.13 7.19
CA ARG A 27 -11.44 1.89 6.09
C ARG A 27 -10.58 1.89 4.83
N PHE A 28 -9.25 1.81 4.97
CA PHE A 28 -8.34 1.95 3.83
C PHE A 28 -8.39 0.79 2.84
N PRO A 29 -8.40 -0.49 3.25
CA PRO A 29 -8.36 -1.59 2.28
C PRO A 29 -9.47 -1.55 1.22
N PRO A 30 -10.76 -1.33 1.54
CA PRO A 30 -11.77 -1.21 0.50
C PRO A 30 -11.52 -0.05 -0.45
N LEU A 31 -11.09 1.09 0.07
CA LEU A 31 -10.77 2.27 -0.74
C LEU A 31 -9.60 1.97 -1.69
N GLN A 32 -8.55 1.35 -1.17
CA GLN A 32 -7.37 0.99 -1.94
C GLN A 32 -7.69 -0.01 -3.05
N LYS A 33 -8.52 -1.02 -2.76
CA LYS A 33 -8.97 -2.00 -3.75
C LYS A 33 -9.77 -1.32 -4.87
N GLY A 34 -10.63 -0.37 -4.52
CA GLY A 34 -11.40 0.38 -5.50
C GLY A 34 -10.53 1.22 -6.43
N ILE A 35 -9.56 1.93 -5.87
CA ILE A 35 -8.60 2.72 -6.64
C ILE A 35 -7.79 1.83 -7.58
N LEU A 36 -7.32 0.69 -7.07
CA LEU A 36 -6.53 -0.26 -7.84
C LEU A 36 -7.34 -0.84 -9.00
N ALA A 37 -8.59 -1.25 -8.76
CA ALA A 37 -9.46 -1.77 -9.80
C ALA A 37 -9.71 -0.74 -10.91
N ASN A 38 -9.98 0.52 -10.53
CA ASN A 38 -10.17 1.59 -11.49
C ASN A 38 -8.91 1.86 -12.32
N SER A 39 -7.75 1.82 -11.67
CA SER A 39 -6.47 2.04 -12.34
C SER A 39 -6.15 0.92 -13.34
N LEU A 40 -6.43 -0.33 -12.96
CA LEU A 40 -6.24 -1.48 -13.86
C LEU A 40 -7.13 -1.40 -15.09
N ALA A 41 -8.36 -0.90 -14.94
CA ALA A 41 -9.29 -0.73 -16.05
C ALA A 41 -8.80 0.30 -17.08
N LEU A 42 -7.96 1.24 -16.66
CA LEU A 42 -7.39 2.27 -17.54
C LEU A 42 -6.06 1.85 -18.16
N LEU A 43 -5.51 0.72 -17.75
CA LEU A 43 -4.20 0.27 -18.21
C LEU A 43 -4.27 -0.25 -19.63
N LYS A 44 -3.36 0.21 -20.48
CA LYS A 44 -3.28 -0.24 -21.87
C LYS A 44 -2.71 -1.66 -21.94
N PRO A 45 -3.02 -2.45 -22.99
CA PRO A 45 -2.41 -3.77 -23.20
C PRO A 45 -0.89 -3.67 -23.15
N GLY A 46 -0.24 -4.57 -22.42
CA GLY A 46 1.20 -4.53 -22.20
C GLY A 46 1.66 -3.50 -21.20
N GLY A 47 0.74 -2.76 -20.59
CA GLY A 47 1.06 -1.77 -19.57
C GLY A 47 1.44 -2.39 -18.24
N ARG A 48 1.93 -1.54 -17.34
CA ARG A 48 2.40 -1.91 -16.02
C ARG A 48 1.84 -0.94 -14.99
N LEU A 49 1.35 -1.49 -13.89
CA LEU A 49 0.84 -0.68 -12.78
C LEU A 49 1.69 -0.93 -11.54
N VAL A 50 2.07 0.15 -10.86
CA VAL A 50 2.78 0.04 -9.58
C VAL A 50 1.84 0.54 -8.48
N TYR A 51 1.53 -0.36 -7.54
CA TYR A 51 0.76 -0.05 -6.35
C TYR A 51 1.72 0.15 -5.19
N ALA A 52 1.63 1.29 -4.49
CA ALA A 52 2.56 1.60 -3.42
C ALA A 52 1.85 2.25 -2.23
N THR A 53 2.31 1.94 -1.02
CA THR A 53 1.88 2.58 0.22
C THR A 53 3.07 2.81 1.16
N CYS A 54 2.89 3.71 2.12
CA CYS A 54 3.80 3.86 3.25
C CYS A 54 3.24 3.19 4.51
N SER A 55 2.38 2.19 4.36
CA SER A 55 1.80 1.41 5.45
C SER A 55 2.62 0.17 5.74
N LEU A 56 2.64 -0.27 7.01
CA LEU A 56 3.18 -1.56 7.42
C LEU A 56 2.09 -2.62 7.53
N GLU A 57 0.81 -2.22 7.34
CA GLU A 57 -0.32 -3.11 7.52
C GLU A 57 -0.49 -4.04 6.33
N ARG A 58 -0.53 -5.34 6.60
CA ARG A 58 -0.72 -6.35 5.56
C ARG A 58 -2.02 -6.13 4.79
N GLU A 59 -3.07 -5.72 5.49
CA GLU A 59 -4.40 -5.48 4.93
C GLU A 59 -4.39 -4.39 3.87
N GLU A 60 -3.44 -3.46 3.94
CA GLU A 60 -3.28 -2.37 2.99
C GLU A 60 -2.28 -2.70 1.86
N ASN A 61 -1.52 -3.75 2.03
CA ASN A 61 -0.42 -4.13 1.14
C ASN A 61 -0.72 -5.46 0.43
N GLU A 62 -0.25 -6.58 0.96
CA GLU A 62 -0.37 -7.88 0.31
C GLU A 62 -1.82 -8.26 0.05
N ASP A 63 -2.71 -7.96 1.00
CA ASP A 63 -4.11 -8.34 0.89
C ASP A 63 -4.84 -7.54 -0.20
N VAL A 64 -4.42 -6.29 -0.45
CA VAL A 64 -5.02 -5.46 -1.51
C VAL A 64 -4.68 -6.02 -2.90
N VAL A 65 -3.45 -6.51 -3.10
CA VAL A 65 -3.00 -7.02 -4.40
C VAL A 65 -3.19 -8.52 -4.55
N ALA A 66 -3.74 -9.19 -3.55
CA ALA A 66 -3.99 -10.63 -3.60
C ALA A 66 -4.89 -10.99 -4.78
N GLY A 67 -4.53 -12.05 -5.50
CA GLY A 67 -5.29 -12.51 -6.67
C GLY A 67 -4.98 -11.76 -7.96
N LEU A 68 -4.16 -10.72 -7.92
CA LEU A 68 -3.75 -9.97 -9.11
C LEU A 68 -2.41 -10.51 -9.64
N PRO A 69 -2.10 -10.28 -10.93
CA PRO A 69 -0.86 -10.77 -11.53
C PRO A 69 0.34 -9.92 -11.09
N VAL A 70 0.74 -10.07 -9.82
CA VAL A 70 1.87 -9.36 -9.25
C VAL A 70 3.17 -9.98 -9.74
N ARG A 71 4.00 -9.18 -10.40
CA ARG A 71 5.29 -9.62 -10.91
C ARG A 71 6.39 -9.55 -9.87
N SER A 72 6.40 -8.49 -9.08
CA SER A 72 7.41 -8.30 -8.04
C SER A 72 6.88 -7.40 -6.94
N THR A 73 7.49 -7.51 -5.75
CA THR A 73 7.17 -6.66 -4.61
C THR A 73 8.45 -6.10 -4.00
N LEU A 74 8.32 -4.93 -3.38
CA LEU A 74 9.38 -4.30 -2.60
C LEU A 74 8.83 -3.97 -1.22
N HIS A 75 9.56 -4.36 -0.18
CA HIS A 75 9.25 -4.03 1.20
C HIS A 75 10.42 -3.28 1.82
N ARG A 76 10.12 -2.19 2.50
CA ARG A 76 11.08 -1.51 3.36
C ARG A 76 10.50 -1.44 4.77
N LEU A 77 11.29 -1.87 5.75
CA LEU A 77 10.86 -1.91 7.15
C LEU A 77 11.73 -0.96 7.97
N PRO A 78 11.12 -0.10 8.81
CA PRO A 78 11.88 0.76 9.72
C PRO A 78 12.81 -0.08 10.60
N GLY A 79 14.05 0.38 10.76
CA GLY A 79 15.05 -0.33 11.56
C GLY A 79 15.83 -1.38 10.79
N ARG A 80 15.25 -2.01 9.77
CA ARG A 80 15.95 -2.94 8.88
C ARG A 80 16.54 -2.21 7.67
N ASP A 81 15.74 -1.33 7.07
CA ASP A 81 16.12 -0.55 5.89
C ASP A 81 16.21 0.93 6.25
N PRO A 82 17.02 1.72 5.55
CA PRO A 82 17.04 3.16 5.77
C PRO A 82 15.70 3.81 5.45
N GLY A 83 15.27 4.75 6.30
CA GLY A 83 14.08 5.54 6.07
C GLY A 83 12.80 4.89 6.57
N ASP A 84 11.67 5.33 6.02
CA ASP A 84 10.33 4.90 6.42
C ASP A 84 9.98 3.52 5.90
N GLY A 85 8.94 2.92 6.49
CA GLY A 85 8.32 1.72 5.95
C GLY A 85 7.65 2.01 4.60
N PHE A 86 7.68 1.03 3.71
CA PHE A 86 7.18 1.19 2.36
C PHE A 86 6.86 -0.16 1.74
N PHE A 87 5.81 -0.20 0.95
CA PHE A 87 5.44 -1.38 0.16
C PHE A 87 5.16 -0.96 -1.28
N ALA A 88 5.63 -1.73 -2.23
CA ALA A 88 5.28 -1.55 -3.63
C ALA A 88 5.10 -2.91 -4.30
N ALA A 89 4.11 -3.00 -5.20
CA ALA A 89 3.87 -4.18 -6.01
C ALA A 89 3.77 -3.76 -7.47
N VAL A 90 4.49 -4.46 -8.33
CA VAL A 90 4.42 -4.27 -9.79
C VAL A 90 3.41 -5.28 -10.34
N ILE A 91 2.39 -4.79 -11.03
CA ILE A 91 1.30 -5.59 -11.57
C ILE A 91 1.36 -5.52 -13.10
N GLU A 92 1.50 -6.68 -13.73
CA GLU A 92 1.52 -6.80 -15.20
C GLU A 92 0.43 -7.80 -15.61
N PRO A 93 -0.77 -7.29 -15.93
CA PRO A 93 -1.87 -8.14 -16.36
C PRO A 93 -1.59 -8.88 -17.66
#